data_1f5c88c130a3923073fda361f8c15d3d
#
_entry.id   1f5c88c130a3923073fda361f8c15d3d
#
_cell.length_a   1.000
_cell.length_b   1.000
_cell.length_c   1.000
_cell.angle_alpha   90.00
_cell.angle_beta   90.00
_cell.angle_gamma   90.00
#
_symmetry.space_group_name_H-M   'P 1'
#
loop_
_entity.id
_entity.type
_entity.pdbx_description
1 polymer ?
#
loop_
_entity_poly.entity_id
_entity_poly.type
_entity_poly.pdbx_seq_one_letter_code
_entity_poly.pdbx_strand_id
1 'polypeptide(L)'
;LAKSIQASKSSDSTASGTHETSQAQTQVLQWEGVLDEKTKRRLVLGEPVNPSPAKQTIGNYVAIDCEMVGVGPRGTGNALARVSIVNWHGHVVLDTFVKPKERVTDYRTWVSGVRPGDLKKAPSFATVQARVADIIKGRVLVGHAIQNDLRALLLSHPRPKIRDTAGFKPLQELSGNKSPGLRTLSKLVLGIEIQKHKQEHSSVEDAQATMAVFRTQKRAWDELLGIAKKEPVSNTGTAITTTSSAATTGSTKKGQLKRRVSLPSMQARPKAAAAWWEEEVQDYNAQAT
;
A
#
# COMPACT_ATOMS: atom_id res chain seq x y z
N LEU A 1 -33.65 8.95 -56.17
CA LEU A 1 -33.93 7.74 -56.93
C LEU A 1 -33.54 6.54 -56.10
N ALA A 2 -34.58 5.76 -55.75
CA ALA A 2 -34.57 4.54 -54.99
C ALA A 2 -33.90 3.39 -55.75
N LYS A 3 -33.36 2.40 -55.02
CA LYS A 3 -33.80 0.98 -55.18
C LYS A 3 -33.20 0.14 -54.08
N SER A 4 -34.08 -0.47 -53.32
CA SER A 4 -33.96 -1.65 -52.49
C SER A 4 -33.57 -2.88 -53.30
N ILE A 5 -32.83 -3.84 -52.72
CA ILE A 5 -33.01 -5.27 -52.92
C ILE A 5 -32.67 -6.01 -51.62
N GLN A 6 -33.60 -6.93 -51.30
CA GLN A 6 -33.62 -7.83 -50.13
C GLN A 6 -32.92 -9.15 -50.33
N ALA A 7 -32.47 -9.71 -49.19
CA ALA A 7 -32.50 -11.11 -48.74
C ALA A 7 -31.57 -12.17 -49.38
N SER A 8 -30.78 -12.85 -48.55
CA SER A 8 -31.17 -14.20 -48.13
C SER A 8 -30.17 -14.78 -47.09
N LYS A 9 -30.76 -15.61 -46.22
CA LYS A 9 -30.18 -16.35 -45.10
C LYS A 9 -29.12 -17.38 -45.50
N SER A 10 -28.11 -17.61 -44.66
CA SER A 10 -27.76 -18.96 -44.24
C SER A 10 -27.03 -18.95 -42.90
N SER A 11 -27.49 -19.81 -42.03
CA SER A 11 -26.99 -20.20 -40.72
C SER A 11 -25.60 -20.84 -40.81
N ASP A 12 -24.67 -20.49 -39.90
CA ASP A 12 -23.95 -21.56 -39.20
C ASP A 12 -23.40 -21.07 -37.84
N SER A 13 -23.51 -21.97 -36.90
CA SER A 13 -23.20 -21.85 -35.51
C SER A 13 -21.71 -22.10 -35.27
N THR A 14 -21.04 -21.23 -34.52
CA THR A 14 -19.91 -21.64 -33.68
C THR A 14 -19.79 -20.78 -32.45
N ALA A 15 -19.52 -21.44 -31.35
CA ALA A 15 -19.58 -21.10 -29.97
C ALA A 15 -18.83 -19.83 -29.55
N SER A 16 -19.53 -19.09 -28.74
CA SER A 16 -19.08 -17.96 -27.96
C SER A 16 -18.06 -18.33 -26.91
N GLY A 17 -16.88 -17.73 -26.99
CA GLY A 17 -16.01 -17.54 -25.85
C GLY A 17 -16.28 -16.14 -25.24
N THR A 18 -17.21 -16.03 -24.31
CA THR A 18 -17.42 -14.81 -23.55
C THR A 18 -16.31 -14.67 -22.49
N HIS A 19 -15.47 -13.68 -22.67
CA HIS A 19 -14.48 -13.26 -21.69
C HIS A 19 -15.18 -12.72 -20.44
N GLU A 20 -15.08 -13.45 -19.35
CA GLU A 20 -15.40 -12.97 -17.99
C GLU A 20 -14.34 -11.98 -17.51
N THR A 21 -14.52 -10.70 -17.81
CA THR A 21 -13.68 -9.61 -17.27
C THR A 21 -14.44 -8.68 -16.33
N SER A 22 -15.64 -9.08 -15.87
CA SER A 22 -16.57 -8.15 -15.21
C SER A 22 -16.69 -8.26 -13.69
N GLN A 23 -16.03 -9.20 -12.99
CA GLN A 23 -16.28 -9.40 -11.55
C GLN A 23 -15.28 -8.70 -10.60
N ALA A 24 -14.14 -8.24 -11.09
CA ALA A 24 -13.13 -7.60 -10.23
C ALA A 24 -13.43 -6.12 -9.89
N GLN A 25 -14.25 -5.44 -10.68
CA GLN A 25 -14.59 -4.03 -10.49
C GLN A 25 -15.77 -3.77 -9.53
N THR A 26 -16.65 -4.75 -9.35
CA THR A 26 -17.92 -4.54 -8.63
C THR A 26 -17.78 -4.50 -7.10
N GLN A 27 -16.72 -5.06 -6.50
CA GLN A 27 -16.55 -5.09 -5.04
C GLN A 27 -15.99 -3.79 -4.43
N VAL A 28 -15.37 -2.94 -5.22
CA VAL A 28 -14.93 -1.59 -4.75
C VAL A 28 -16.13 -0.65 -4.63
N LEU A 29 -17.19 -0.88 -5.40
CA LEU A 29 -18.36 0.00 -5.52
C LEU A 29 -19.41 -0.13 -4.41
N GLN A 30 -19.33 -1.13 -3.52
CA GLN A 30 -20.32 -1.28 -2.44
C GLN A 30 -20.28 -0.17 -1.38
N TRP A 31 -19.26 0.71 -1.41
CA TRP A 31 -19.13 1.85 -0.49
C TRP A 31 -19.77 3.13 -1.00
N GLU A 32 -20.12 3.20 -2.28
CA GLU A 32 -20.54 4.46 -2.93
C GLU A 32 -21.95 4.97 -2.54
N GLY A 33 -22.64 4.29 -1.64
CA GLY A 33 -23.97 4.73 -1.19
C GLY A 33 -24.10 5.05 0.30
N VAL A 34 -23.09 4.73 1.12
CA VAL A 34 -23.23 4.74 2.58
C VAL A 34 -22.43 5.86 3.25
N LEU A 35 -21.31 6.29 2.68
CA LEU A 35 -20.43 7.29 3.29
C LEU A 35 -20.07 8.39 2.28
N ASP A 36 -20.11 9.65 2.73
CA ASP A 36 -19.57 10.76 1.95
C ASP A 36 -18.05 10.63 1.76
N GLU A 37 -17.52 11.24 0.69
CA GLU A 37 -16.11 11.14 0.32
C GLU A 37 -15.16 11.64 1.43
N LYS A 38 -15.57 12.61 2.22
CA LYS A 38 -14.77 13.14 3.32
C LYS A 38 -14.65 12.11 4.45
N THR A 39 -15.76 11.49 4.81
CA THR A 39 -15.82 10.43 5.83
C THR A 39 -15.05 9.20 5.39
N LYS A 40 -15.26 8.73 4.15
CA LYS A 40 -14.51 7.63 3.55
C LYS A 40 -13.01 7.90 3.58
N ARG A 41 -12.59 9.10 3.15
CA ARG A 41 -11.20 9.50 3.17
C ARG A 41 -10.61 9.48 4.59
N ARG A 42 -11.33 10.01 5.58
CA ARG A 42 -10.89 10.01 6.99
C ARG A 42 -10.70 8.60 7.53
N LEU A 43 -11.66 7.72 7.29
CA LEU A 43 -11.56 6.31 7.71
C LEU A 43 -10.36 5.60 7.07
N VAL A 44 -10.18 5.79 5.76
CA VAL A 44 -9.09 5.16 5.01
C VAL A 44 -7.73 5.63 5.49
N LEU A 45 -7.57 6.94 5.69
CA LEU A 45 -6.31 7.53 6.09
C LEU A 45 -6.06 7.42 7.60
N GLY A 46 -7.05 6.99 8.38
CA GLY A 46 -6.88 6.81 9.83
C GLY A 46 -6.97 8.12 10.61
N GLU A 47 -7.84 9.04 10.17
CA GLU A 47 -8.20 10.26 10.89
C GLU A 47 -9.53 10.06 11.64
N PRO A 48 -9.60 9.24 12.69
CA PRO A 48 -10.82 9.08 13.47
C PRO A 48 -11.15 10.38 14.22
N VAL A 49 -12.44 10.63 14.43
CA VAL A 49 -12.92 11.83 15.15
C VAL A 49 -12.41 11.81 16.59
N ASN A 50 -12.35 10.63 17.22
CA ASN A 50 -11.80 10.41 18.55
C ASN A 50 -11.12 9.03 18.59
N PRO A 51 -9.80 8.94 18.27
CA PRO A 51 -9.12 7.65 18.32
C PRO A 51 -9.02 7.18 19.76
N SER A 52 -9.35 5.91 20.01
CA SER A 52 -9.12 5.31 21.31
C SER A 52 -7.62 5.38 21.68
N PRO A 53 -7.25 5.46 22.95
CA PRO A 53 -5.85 5.50 23.38
C PRO A 53 -5.00 4.36 22.81
N ALA A 54 -5.60 3.18 22.63
CA ALA A 54 -4.93 2.02 22.01
C ALA A 54 -4.52 2.29 20.56
N LYS A 55 -5.32 3.01 19.78
CA LYS A 55 -5.02 3.38 18.38
C LYS A 55 -3.96 4.50 18.27
N GLN A 56 -3.64 5.19 19.35
CA GLN A 56 -2.62 6.25 19.37
C GLN A 56 -1.21 5.71 19.67
N THR A 57 -1.07 4.49 20.13
CA THR A 57 0.24 3.89 20.41
C THR A 57 1.04 3.67 19.13
N ILE A 58 2.38 3.78 19.21
CA ILE A 58 3.26 3.61 18.04
C ILE A 58 3.09 2.25 17.38
N GLY A 59 2.99 1.17 18.18
CA GLY A 59 2.86 -0.20 17.71
C GLY A 59 4.11 -0.75 16.98
N ASN A 60 3.91 -1.84 16.24
CA ASN A 60 5.00 -2.56 15.55
C ASN A 60 5.23 -2.11 14.10
N TYR A 61 4.30 -1.38 13.51
CA TYR A 61 4.33 -0.91 12.13
C TYR A 61 4.26 0.61 12.12
N VAL A 62 5.16 1.23 11.39
CA VAL A 62 5.14 2.68 11.16
C VAL A 62 5.33 2.96 9.68
N ALA A 63 4.59 3.94 9.14
CA ALA A 63 4.85 4.44 7.79
C ALA A 63 5.50 5.82 7.87
N ILE A 64 6.40 6.08 6.94
CA ILE A 64 7.16 7.32 6.86
C ILE A 64 7.01 7.94 5.46
N ASP A 65 7.00 9.26 5.45
CA ASP A 65 7.15 10.06 4.24
C ASP A 65 7.93 11.34 4.57
N CYS A 66 8.76 11.81 3.63
CA CYS A 66 9.65 12.95 3.79
C CYS A 66 9.47 13.95 2.66
N GLU A 67 9.47 15.24 3.02
CA GLU A 67 9.58 16.31 2.04
C GLU A 67 11.03 16.82 1.94
N MET A 68 11.50 16.98 0.70
CA MET A 68 12.86 17.42 0.43
C MET A 68 12.88 18.75 -0.32
N VAL A 69 13.79 19.61 0.11
CA VAL A 69 14.13 20.87 -0.56
C VAL A 69 15.44 20.76 -1.33
N GLY A 70 15.65 21.63 -2.30
CA GLY A 70 16.88 21.71 -3.08
C GLY A 70 17.97 22.50 -2.35
N VAL A 71 19.17 21.93 -2.31
CA VAL A 71 20.39 22.57 -1.81
C VAL A 71 21.50 22.53 -2.85
N GLY A 72 22.57 23.31 -2.63
CA GLY A 72 23.68 23.41 -3.57
C GLY A 72 23.33 24.21 -4.82
N PRO A 73 24.21 24.18 -5.88
CA PRO A 73 23.99 24.97 -7.09
C PRO A 73 22.68 24.59 -7.79
N ARG A 74 21.81 25.57 -7.99
CA ARG A 74 20.51 25.41 -8.65
C ARG A 74 19.58 24.36 -8.02
N GLY A 75 19.75 24.06 -6.73
CA GLY A 75 18.90 23.10 -6.02
C GLY A 75 19.06 21.64 -6.46
N THR A 76 20.22 21.26 -7.00
CA THR A 76 20.45 19.89 -7.51
C THR A 76 20.60 18.85 -6.41
N GLY A 77 21.02 19.26 -5.20
CA GLY A 77 21.04 18.40 -4.02
C GLY A 77 19.67 18.28 -3.35
N ASN A 78 19.45 17.21 -2.60
CA ASN A 78 18.24 17.01 -1.80
C ASN A 78 18.58 17.08 -0.32
N ALA A 79 17.86 17.91 0.43
CA ALA A 79 17.94 17.97 1.89
C ALA A 79 16.57 17.76 2.51
N LEU A 80 16.53 17.01 3.62
CA LEU A 80 15.32 16.80 4.39
C LEU A 80 14.79 18.13 4.93
N ALA A 81 13.50 18.40 4.73
CA ALA A 81 12.82 19.61 5.20
C ALA A 81 11.56 19.34 6.04
N ARG A 82 10.92 18.19 5.88
CA ARG A 82 9.83 17.71 6.75
C ARG A 82 9.86 16.19 6.78
N VAL A 83 9.47 15.61 7.90
CA VAL A 83 9.26 14.17 8.05
C VAL A 83 7.99 13.93 8.83
N SER A 84 7.17 13.02 8.32
CA SER A 84 5.96 12.55 8.97
C SER A 84 6.00 11.04 9.15
N ILE A 85 5.61 10.58 10.34
CA ILE A 85 5.53 9.15 10.68
C ILE A 85 4.15 8.90 11.26
N VAL A 86 3.47 7.87 10.75
CA VAL A 86 2.19 7.43 11.26
C VAL A 86 2.26 5.97 11.72
N ASN A 87 1.40 5.59 12.67
CA ASN A 87 1.29 4.21 13.13
C ASN A 87 0.40 3.36 12.20
N TRP A 88 0.13 2.12 12.60
CA TRP A 88 -0.75 1.19 11.88
C TRP A 88 -2.14 1.76 11.57
N HIS A 89 -2.68 2.55 12.47
CA HIS A 89 -4.01 3.16 12.36
C HIS A 89 -4.03 4.49 11.60
N GLY A 90 -2.87 4.98 11.13
CA GLY A 90 -2.76 6.29 10.49
C GLY A 90 -2.63 7.45 11.48
N HIS A 91 -2.59 7.18 12.80
CA HIS A 91 -2.36 8.22 13.80
C HIS A 91 -0.93 8.77 13.68
N VAL A 92 -0.82 10.11 13.74
CA VAL A 92 0.46 10.81 13.60
C VAL A 92 1.31 10.62 14.85
N VAL A 93 2.43 9.91 14.68
CA VAL A 93 3.43 9.68 15.73
C VAL A 93 4.46 10.82 15.75
N LEU A 94 4.81 11.31 14.58
CA LEU A 94 5.73 12.42 14.38
C LEU A 94 5.32 13.19 13.14
N ASP A 95 5.26 14.50 13.23
CA ASP A 95 5.22 15.41 12.08
C ASP A 95 6.03 16.65 12.46
N THR A 96 7.12 16.91 11.73
CA THR A 96 8.00 18.01 12.05
C THR A 96 8.76 18.51 10.83
N PHE A 97 8.89 19.83 10.71
CA PHE A 97 9.86 20.42 9.83
C PHE A 97 11.28 20.18 10.34
N VAL A 98 12.24 20.25 9.43
CA VAL A 98 13.66 19.98 9.72
C VAL A 98 14.50 21.11 9.13
N LYS A 99 15.35 21.71 9.93
CA LYS A 99 16.30 22.71 9.45
C LYS A 99 17.45 22.02 8.70
N PRO A 100 17.56 22.21 7.37
CA PRO A 100 18.65 21.63 6.61
C PRO A 100 20.03 22.14 7.10
N LYS A 101 21.06 21.30 6.94
CA LYS A 101 22.44 21.68 7.27
C LYS A 101 22.99 22.71 6.30
N GLU A 102 22.57 22.63 5.03
CA GLU A 102 23.00 23.50 3.95
C GLU A 102 21.94 24.58 3.67
N ARG A 103 22.38 25.67 3.03
CA ARG A 103 21.47 26.72 2.58
C ARG A 103 20.53 26.17 1.52
N VAL A 104 19.23 26.33 1.74
CA VAL A 104 18.20 26.01 0.73
C VAL A 104 18.31 26.99 -0.44
N THR A 105 18.42 26.46 -1.64
CA THR A 105 18.48 27.21 -2.89
C THR A 105 17.20 27.07 -3.70
N ASP A 106 16.41 25.98 -3.47
CA ASP A 106 15.11 25.76 -4.08
C ASP A 106 14.18 25.06 -3.07
N TYR A 107 13.12 25.72 -2.65
CA TYR A 107 12.14 25.15 -1.70
C TYR A 107 11.23 24.11 -2.35
N ARG A 108 11.10 24.10 -3.66
CA ARG A 108 10.17 23.23 -4.40
C ARG A 108 8.76 23.24 -3.79
N THR A 109 8.33 24.39 -3.30
CA THR A 109 7.10 24.57 -2.53
C THR A 109 5.87 24.01 -3.25
N TRP A 110 5.84 24.10 -4.57
CA TRP A 110 4.77 23.57 -5.40
C TRP A 110 4.59 22.03 -5.31
N VAL A 111 5.60 21.30 -4.83
CA VAL A 111 5.53 19.86 -4.50
C VAL A 111 5.58 19.66 -3.00
N SER A 112 6.66 20.10 -2.36
CA SER A 112 6.96 19.81 -0.95
C SER A 112 6.05 20.54 0.05
N GLY A 113 5.36 21.58 -0.36
CA GLY A 113 4.61 22.45 0.55
C GLY A 113 5.48 23.27 1.51
N VAL A 114 6.80 23.04 1.54
CA VAL A 114 7.71 23.69 2.49
C VAL A 114 8.02 25.12 2.09
N ARG A 115 7.97 26.03 3.05
CA ARG A 115 8.24 27.46 2.87
C ARG A 115 9.40 27.93 3.74
N PRO A 116 10.06 29.06 3.39
CA PRO A 116 11.16 29.62 4.18
C PRO A 116 10.80 29.84 5.66
N GLY A 117 9.55 30.23 5.92
CA GLY A 117 9.03 30.46 7.28
C GLY A 117 9.03 29.21 8.15
N ASP A 118 8.72 28.07 7.58
CA ASP A 118 8.58 26.77 8.26
C ASP A 118 9.91 26.30 8.85
N LEU A 119 11.01 26.62 8.16
CA LEU A 119 12.35 26.17 8.54
C LEU A 119 13.06 27.06 9.53
N LYS A 120 12.55 28.30 9.77
CA LYS A 120 13.23 29.27 10.66
C LYS A 120 13.36 28.77 12.10
N LYS A 121 12.31 28.14 12.62
CA LYS A 121 12.24 27.62 13.99
C LYS A 121 12.27 26.09 14.03
N ALA A 122 12.51 25.44 12.89
CA ALA A 122 12.56 24.00 12.81
C ALA A 122 13.75 23.43 13.60
N PRO A 123 13.59 22.27 14.25
CA PRO A 123 14.67 21.60 14.95
C PRO A 123 15.79 21.21 13.96
N SER A 124 16.99 21.01 14.52
CA SER A 124 18.15 20.61 13.72
C SER A 124 17.95 19.23 13.07
N PHE A 125 18.61 19.02 11.93
CA PHE A 125 18.64 17.70 11.28
C PHE A 125 19.06 16.59 12.26
N ALA A 126 20.11 16.78 13.06
CA ALA A 126 20.60 15.77 13.98
C ALA A 126 19.57 15.39 15.06
N THR A 127 18.84 16.38 15.59
CA THR A 127 17.77 16.15 16.57
C THR A 127 16.64 15.31 15.98
N VAL A 128 16.20 15.65 14.76
CA VAL A 128 15.10 14.93 14.10
C VAL A 128 15.55 13.54 13.67
N GLN A 129 16.75 13.40 13.10
CA GLN A 129 17.33 12.13 12.71
C GLN A 129 17.38 11.15 13.89
N ALA A 130 17.87 11.58 15.05
CA ALA A 130 17.91 10.77 16.26
C ALA A 130 16.51 10.30 16.68
N ARG A 131 15.54 11.23 16.70
CA ARG A 131 14.15 10.91 17.05
C ARG A 131 13.51 9.92 16.07
N VAL A 132 13.74 10.09 14.77
CA VAL A 132 13.25 9.15 13.75
C VAL A 132 13.90 7.79 13.93
N ALA A 133 15.22 7.73 14.17
CA ALA A 133 15.96 6.48 14.42
C ALA A 133 15.37 5.71 15.61
N ASP A 134 15.03 6.38 16.70
CA ASP A 134 14.41 5.77 17.88
C ASP A 134 13.00 5.24 17.59
N ILE A 135 12.21 6.02 16.83
CA ILE A 135 10.86 5.60 16.44
C ILE A 135 10.89 4.35 15.56
N ILE A 136 11.76 4.29 14.56
CA ILE A 136 11.79 3.16 13.62
C ILE A 136 12.53 1.93 14.16
N LYS A 137 13.32 2.10 15.23
CA LYS A 137 14.13 1.03 15.82
C LYS A 137 13.29 -0.20 16.19
N GLY A 138 13.66 -1.35 15.61
CA GLY A 138 12.99 -2.61 15.89
C GLY A 138 11.61 -2.80 15.23
N ARG A 139 11.04 -1.79 14.58
CA ARG A 139 9.71 -1.83 13.95
C ARG A 139 9.78 -2.20 12.47
N VAL A 140 8.64 -2.57 11.92
CA VAL A 140 8.47 -2.69 10.47
C VAL A 140 8.24 -1.30 9.91
N LEU A 141 9.10 -0.89 8.99
CA LEU A 141 9.07 0.42 8.34
C LEU A 141 8.42 0.30 6.97
N VAL A 142 7.31 1.01 6.80
CA VAL A 142 6.54 1.08 5.56
C VAL A 142 6.87 2.38 4.85
N GLY A 143 6.99 2.37 3.54
CA GLY A 143 7.22 3.56 2.74
C GLY A 143 6.81 3.37 1.29
N HIS A 144 6.92 4.45 0.51
CA HIS A 144 6.73 4.44 -0.93
C HIS A 144 7.99 4.98 -1.60
N ALA A 145 8.73 4.11 -2.30
CA ALA A 145 10.10 4.40 -2.75
C ALA A 145 11.03 4.82 -1.60
N ILE A 146 10.90 4.14 -0.48
CA ILE A 146 11.44 4.46 0.86
C ILE A 146 12.95 4.73 0.89
N GLN A 147 13.69 4.25 -0.10
CA GLN A 147 15.13 4.51 -0.19
C GLN A 147 15.46 5.99 -0.34
N ASN A 148 14.51 6.79 -0.85
CA ASN A 148 14.66 8.24 -0.95
C ASN A 148 14.60 8.88 0.45
N ASP A 149 13.63 8.45 1.27
CA ASP A 149 13.44 8.92 2.65
C ASP A 149 14.64 8.53 3.52
N LEU A 150 15.06 7.28 3.46
CA LEU A 150 16.21 6.79 4.21
C LEU A 150 17.50 7.52 3.83
N ARG A 151 17.69 7.84 2.54
CA ARG A 151 18.84 8.66 2.09
C ARG A 151 18.75 10.08 2.59
N ALA A 152 17.57 10.73 2.52
CA ALA A 152 17.37 12.08 3.03
C ALA A 152 17.62 12.17 4.53
N LEU A 153 17.26 11.13 5.28
CA LEU A 153 17.49 10.99 6.71
C LEU A 153 18.90 10.55 7.08
N LEU A 154 19.72 10.10 6.11
CA LEU A 154 21.02 9.46 6.35
C LEU A 154 20.88 8.28 7.34
N LEU A 155 19.82 7.50 7.21
CA LEU A 155 19.52 6.32 8.01
C LEU A 155 19.51 5.06 7.15
N SER A 156 19.72 3.93 7.80
CA SER A 156 19.50 2.60 7.24
C SER A 156 18.48 1.83 8.07
N HIS A 157 17.80 0.87 7.46
CA HIS A 157 16.87 0.00 8.15
C HIS A 157 17.04 -1.45 7.68
N PRO A 158 16.89 -2.47 8.55
CA PRO A 158 17.05 -3.87 8.17
C PRO A 158 16.07 -4.27 7.05
N ARG A 159 16.57 -4.77 5.93
CA ARG A 159 15.78 -5.17 4.77
C ARG A 159 14.56 -6.05 5.09
N PRO A 160 14.66 -7.06 6.00
CA PRO A 160 13.49 -7.88 6.36
C PRO A 160 12.35 -7.10 7.03
N LYS A 161 12.68 -5.90 7.57
CA LYS A 161 11.71 -5.02 8.23
C LYS A 161 11.24 -3.85 7.34
N ILE A 162 11.62 -3.79 6.08
CA ILE A 162 11.15 -2.78 5.13
C ILE A 162 9.95 -3.32 4.34
N ARG A 163 8.95 -2.45 4.13
CA ARG A 163 7.81 -2.67 3.25
C ARG A 163 7.70 -1.48 2.31
N ASP A 164 8.25 -1.63 1.10
CA ASP A 164 8.22 -0.58 0.08
C ASP A 164 7.09 -0.83 -0.92
N THR A 165 6.03 -0.02 -0.82
CA THR A 165 4.83 -0.17 -1.65
C THR A 165 5.09 0.06 -3.15
N ALA A 166 6.08 0.87 -3.51
CA ALA A 166 6.48 1.08 -4.91
C ALA A 166 7.19 -0.16 -5.49
N GLY A 167 7.93 -0.89 -4.67
CA GLY A 167 8.66 -2.09 -5.05
C GLY A 167 7.87 -3.39 -4.93
N PHE A 168 6.66 -3.37 -4.39
CA PHE A 168 5.87 -4.57 -4.14
C PHE A 168 5.25 -5.11 -5.42
N LYS A 169 5.70 -6.28 -5.84
CA LYS A 169 5.35 -6.87 -7.14
C LYS A 169 3.86 -6.99 -7.42
N PRO A 170 3.01 -7.43 -6.48
CA PRO A 170 1.55 -7.44 -6.69
C PRO A 170 0.95 -6.07 -6.98
N LEU A 171 1.47 -4.99 -6.37
CA LEU A 171 1.02 -3.62 -6.65
C LEU A 171 1.53 -3.10 -8.01
N GLN A 172 2.73 -3.51 -8.42
CA GLN A 172 3.27 -3.21 -9.75
C GLN A 172 2.42 -3.88 -10.84
N GLU A 173 2.07 -5.15 -10.65
CA GLU A 173 1.21 -5.91 -11.55
C GLU A 173 -0.19 -5.30 -11.63
N LEU A 174 -0.79 -4.97 -10.49
CA LEU A 174 -2.11 -4.31 -10.40
C LEU A 174 -2.15 -2.97 -11.16
N SER A 175 -1.08 -2.20 -11.07
CA SER A 175 -1.00 -0.88 -11.72
C SER A 175 -0.53 -0.95 -13.17
N GLY A 176 -0.04 -2.09 -13.64
CA GLY A 176 0.62 -2.23 -14.94
C GLY A 176 1.94 -1.45 -15.06
N ASN A 177 2.51 -0.99 -13.93
CA ASN A 177 3.71 -0.15 -13.91
C ASN A 177 4.76 -0.72 -12.95
N LYS A 178 6.02 -0.79 -13.39
CA LYS A 178 7.15 -1.23 -12.57
C LYS A 178 7.49 -0.28 -11.42
N SER A 179 7.08 0.98 -11.52
CA SER A 179 7.27 2.00 -10.49
C SER A 179 5.99 2.86 -10.36
N PRO A 180 4.92 2.29 -9.77
CA PRO A 180 3.66 3.00 -9.61
C PRO A 180 3.83 4.17 -8.64
N GLY A 181 3.25 5.32 -8.97
CA GLY A 181 3.18 6.44 -8.02
C GLY A 181 2.14 6.19 -6.92
N LEU A 182 2.35 6.78 -5.74
CA LEU A 182 1.45 6.63 -4.59
C LEU A 182 0.02 7.07 -4.90
N ARG A 183 -0.16 8.19 -5.62
CA ARG A 183 -1.48 8.65 -6.09
C ARG A 183 -2.21 7.58 -6.89
N THR A 184 -1.51 6.89 -7.81
CA THR A 184 -2.09 5.82 -8.62
C THR A 184 -2.51 4.65 -7.75
N LEU A 185 -1.64 4.21 -6.83
CA LEU A 185 -1.95 3.11 -5.91
C LEU A 185 -3.11 3.45 -4.98
N SER A 186 -3.15 4.67 -4.44
CA SER A 186 -4.26 5.15 -3.61
C SER A 186 -5.60 5.06 -4.34
N LYS A 187 -5.65 5.52 -5.59
CA LYS A 187 -6.86 5.45 -6.41
C LYS A 187 -7.26 4.01 -6.72
N LEU A 188 -6.30 3.16 -7.13
CA LEU A 188 -6.58 1.77 -7.52
C LEU A 188 -6.97 0.87 -6.35
N VAL A 189 -6.29 1.03 -5.20
CA VAL A 189 -6.41 0.12 -4.06
C VAL A 189 -7.42 0.60 -3.04
N LEU A 190 -7.43 1.91 -2.77
CA LEU A 190 -8.23 2.52 -1.72
C LEU A 190 -9.47 3.25 -2.27
N GLY A 191 -9.52 3.53 -3.58
CA GLY A 191 -10.59 4.32 -4.20
C GLY A 191 -10.61 5.79 -3.77
N ILE A 192 -9.50 6.33 -3.27
CA ILE A 192 -9.38 7.73 -2.85
C ILE A 192 -8.30 8.45 -3.66
N GLU A 193 -8.50 9.75 -3.88
CA GLU A 193 -7.50 10.61 -4.50
C GLU A 193 -6.73 11.39 -3.44
N ILE A 194 -5.40 11.26 -3.50
CA ILE A 194 -4.43 12.08 -2.78
C ILE A 194 -3.63 12.91 -3.78
N GLN A 195 -2.78 13.83 -3.31
CA GLN A 195 -1.90 14.62 -4.16
C GLN A 195 -2.67 15.23 -5.35
N LYS A 196 -3.76 15.96 -5.06
CA LYS A 196 -4.61 16.55 -6.10
C LYS A 196 -3.79 17.45 -7.01
N HIS A 197 -4.13 17.45 -8.31
CA HIS A 197 -3.41 18.23 -9.31
C HIS A 197 -3.29 19.71 -8.89
N LYS A 198 -2.08 20.27 -8.99
CA LYS A 198 -1.71 21.65 -8.58
C LYS A 198 -1.85 21.93 -7.07
N GLN A 199 -1.97 20.91 -6.21
CA GLN A 199 -1.87 21.08 -4.77
C GLN A 199 -0.51 20.56 -4.27
N GLU A 200 0.00 21.19 -3.24
CA GLU A 200 1.19 20.75 -2.53
C GLU A 200 0.93 19.38 -1.89
N HIS A 201 1.96 18.56 -1.82
CA HIS A 201 1.87 17.30 -1.13
C HIS A 201 1.80 17.52 0.39
N SER A 202 1.17 16.61 1.06
CA SER A 202 1.18 16.55 2.52
C SER A 202 1.85 15.26 2.96
N SER A 203 3.05 15.35 3.54
CA SER A 203 3.76 14.16 3.98
C SER A 203 2.97 13.33 5.01
N VAL A 204 2.09 13.95 5.80
CA VAL A 204 1.16 13.23 6.69
C VAL A 204 0.18 12.40 5.87
N GLU A 205 -0.49 13.01 4.88
CA GLU A 205 -1.44 12.32 4.00
C GLU A 205 -0.75 11.19 3.22
N ASP A 206 0.46 11.43 2.72
CA ASP A 206 1.22 10.46 1.94
C ASP A 206 1.68 9.27 2.81
N ALA A 207 2.12 9.52 4.06
CA ALA A 207 2.41 8.48 5.02
C ALA A 207 1.15 7.65 5.40
N GLN A 208 0.01 8.31 5.61
CA GLN A 208 -1.27 7.66 5.90
C GLN A 208 -1.74 6.79 4.72
N ALA A 209 -1.71 7.34 3.50
CA ALA A 209 -2.05 6.60 2.29
C ALA A 209 -1.14 5.39 2.08
N THR A 210 0.16 5.56 2.31
CA THR A 210 1.16 4.49 2.22
C THR A 210 0.85 3.37 3.22
N MET A 211 0.53 3.71 4.48
CA MET A 211 0.11 2.73 5.49
C MET A 211 -1.19 2.04 5.08
N ALA A 212 -2.17 2.77 4.58
CA ALA A 212 -3.45 2.20 4.14
C ALA A 212 -3.26 1.23 2.96
N VAL A 213 -2.47 1.59 1.95
CA VAL A 213 -2.11 0.69 0.83
C VAL A 213 -1.42 -0.56 1.35
N PHE A 214 -0.45 -0.43 2.27
CA PHE A 214 0.23 -1.58 2.87
C PHE A 214 -0.75 -2.50 3.61
N ARG A 215 -1.66 -1.96 4.42
CA ARG A 215 -2.66 -2.75 5.17
C ARG A 215 -3.48 -3.66 4.25
N THR A 216 -3.90 -3.17 3.08
CA THR A 216 -4.64 -4.00 2.11
C THR A 216 -3.81 -5.16 1.56
N GLN A 217 -2.49 -5.02 1.52
CA GLN A 217 -1.56 -6.01 0.97
C GLN A 217 -0.83 -6.84 2.04
N LYS A 218 -1.09 -6.59 3.32
CA LYS A 218 -0.33 -7.21 4.42
C LYS A 218 -0.30 -8.73 4.33
N ARG A 219 -1.42 -9.36 4.04
CA ARG A 219 -1.50 -10.83 3.92
C ARG A 219 -0.62 -11.35 2.79
N ALA A 220 -0.71 -10.75 1.60
CA ALA A 220 0.13 -11.12 0.46
C ALA A 220 1.62 -10.92 0.77
N TRP A 221 1.93 -9.89 1.53
CA TRP A 221 3.30 -9.65 1.98
C TRP A 221 3.79 -10.71 2.97
N ASP A 222 2.97 -11.07 3.95
CA ASP A 222 3.30 -12.10 4.94
C ASP A 222 3.47 -13.48 4.29
N GLU A 223 2.65 -13.80 3.29
CA GLU A 223 2.78 -15.02 2.48
C GLU A 223 4.10 -15.06 1.72
N LEU A 224 4.48 -13.96 1.05
CA LEU A 224 5.76 -13.86 0.33
C LEU A 224 6.98 -13.96 1.25
N LEU A 225 6.86 -13.49 2.48
CA LEU A 225 7.93 -13.57 3.48
C LEU A 225 7.94 -14.89 4.27
N GLY A 226 6.97 -15.77 4.02
CA GLY A 226 6.83 -17.02 4.77
C GLY A 226 6.42 -16.83 6.24
N ILE A 227 5.85 -15.66 6.58
CA ILE A 227 5.42 -15.32 7.95
C ILE A 227 3.97 -15.77 8.19
N ALA A 228 3.17 -15.93 7.13
CA ALA A 228 1.79 -16.36 7.24
C ALA A 228 1.73 -17.76 7.87
N LYS A 229 1.08 -17.89 9.02
CA LYS A 229 0.70 -19.19 9.58
C LYS A 229 -0.19 -19.88 8.53
N LYS A 230 0.19 -21.10 8.09
CA LYS A 230 -0.73 -21.96 7.34
C LYS A 230 -1.95 -22.16 8.23
N GLU A 231 -3.10 -21.64 7.83
CA GLU A 231 -4.38 -22.02 8.43
C GLU A 231 -4.50 -23.54 8.31
N PRO A 232 -4.85 -24.27 9.40
CA PRO A 232 -5.14 -25.69 9.28
C PRO A 232 -6.29 -25.83 8.29
N VAL A 233 -6.04 -26.53 7.18
CA VAL A 233 -7.08 -26.91 6.23
C VAL A 233 -8.07 -27.76 7.03
N SER A 234 -9.25 -27.24 7.30
CA SER A 234 -10.36 -28.00 7.88
C SER A 234 -10.77 -29.02 6.83
N ASN A 235 -10.24 -30.23 6.96
CA ASN A 235 -10.58 -31.37 6.13
C ASN A 235 -11.97 -31.88 6.54
N THR A 236 -13.03 -31.24 6.05
CA THR A 236 -14.34 -31.85 5.94
C THR A 236 -14.38 -32.64 4.63
N GLY A 237 -13.65 -33.73 4.58
CA GLY A 237 -13.63 -34.67 3.47
C GLY A 237 -14.05 -36.03 3.97
N THR A 238 -15.26 -36.41 3.60
CA THR A 238 -15.89 -37.73 3.69
C THR A 238 -14.89 -38.86 3.43
N ALA A 239 -14.75 -39.74 4.41
CA ALA A 239 -13.99 -40.97 4.29
C ALA A 239 -14.59 -41.86 3.22
N ILE A 240 -13.86 -42.08 2.14
CA ILE A 240 -14.09 -43.23 1.24
C ILE A 240 -12.96 -44.21 1.51
N THR A 241 -13.33 -45.30 2.14
CA THR A 241 -12.50 -46.51 2.36
C THR A 241 -12.31 -47.22 1.04
N THR A 242 -11.07 -47.38 0.58
CA THR A 242 -10.71 -48.45 -0.33
C THR A 242 -9.36 -49.05 0.06
N THR A 243 -9.40 -50.35 0.22
CA THR A 243 -8.36 -51.26 0.69
C THR A 243 -7.30 -51.58 -0.38
N SER A 244 -6.05 -51.76 0.12
CA SER A 244 -4.97 -52.68 -0.32
C SER A 244 -4.42 -52.58 -1.76
N SER A 245 -3.13 -52.50 -1.93
CA SER A 245 -2.16 -53.60 -1.82
C SER A 245 -0.74 -53.13 -2.19
N ALA A 246 0.22 -53.85 -1.67
CA ALA A 246 1.66 -53.65 -1.69
C ALA A 246 2.32 -53.84 -3.07
N ALA A 247 3.47 -53.22 -3.31
CA ALA A 247 4.78 -53.83 -3.48
C ALA A 247 5.74 -52.95 -4.32
N THR A 248 6.88 -52.65 -3.76
CA THR A 248 8.28 -52.98 -4.12
C THR A 248 9.01 -52.13 -5.17
N THR A 249 10.10 -51.51 -4.68
CA THR A 249 11.46 -51.34 -5.23
C THR A 249 11.71 -50.48 -6.48
N GLY A 250 12.74 -49.60 -6.33
CA GLY A 250 13.64 -49.22 -7.45
C GLY A 250 14.14 -47.81 -7.49
N SER A 251 15.22 -47.56 -6.78
CA SER A 251 16.48 -46.84 -7.15
C SER A 251 16.47 -45.59 -8.04
N THR A 252 17.01 -44.52 -7.46
CA THR A 252 17.93 -43.51 -8.02
C THR A 252 17.71 -42.86 -9.37
N LYS A 253 17.52 -41.52 -9.38
CA LYS A 253 18.41 -40.58 -10.09
C LYS A 253 18.13 -39.11 -9.67
N LYS A 254 19.23 -38.41 -9.32
CA LYS A 254 19.28 -36.97 -9.11
C LYS A 254 18.85 -36.22 -10.37
N GLY A 255 17.80 -35.43 -10.26
CA GLY A 255 17.41 -34.45 -11.26
C GLY A 255 17.03 -33.16 -10.52
N GLN A 256 17.89 -32.14 -10.64
CA GLN A 256 17.63 -30.79 -10.16
C GLN A 256 16.47 -30.18 -10.95
N LEU A 257 15.26 -30.27 -10.46
CA LEU A 257 14.13 -29.52 -10.99
C LEU A 257 14.08 -28.17 -10.29
N LYS A 258 14.44 -27.11 -11.01
CA LYS A 258 14.12 -25.74 -10.66
C LYS A 258 12.59 -25.63 -10.56
N ARG A 259 12.07 -25.65 -9.34
CA ARG A 259 10.66 -25.36 -9.07
C ARG A 259 10.39 -23.91 -9.48
N ARG A 260 9.74 -23.75 -10.62
CA ARG A 260 9.02 -22.53 -10.95
C ARG A 260 7.87 -22.41 -9.94
N VAL A 261 7.99 -21.49 -9.00
CA VAL A 261 6.90 -21.14 -8.11
C VAL A 261 5.89 -20.37 -8.96
N SER A 262 4.82 -21.04 -9.34
CA SER A 262 3.65 -20.39 -9.95
C SER A 262 3.03 -19.51 -8.88
N LEU A 263 3.00 -18.20 -9.12
CA LEU A 263 2.25 -17.26 -8.30
C LEU A 263 0.77 -17.63 -8.38
N PRO A 264 0.03 -17.64 -7.25
CA PRO A 264 -1.41 -17.87 -7.28
C PRO A 264 -2.07 -16.76 -8.11
N SER A 265 -2.98 -17.15 -9.00
CA SER A 265 -3.72 -16.20 -9.83
C SER A 265 -4.48 -15.22 -8.94
N MET A 266 -4.40 -13.94 -9.28
CA MET A 266 -4.98 -12.81 -8.53
C MET A 266 -6.53 -12.77 -8.52
N GLN A 267 -7.22 -13.86 -8.79
CA GLN A 267 -8.68 -13.91 -8.92
C GLN A 267 -9.45 -13.97 -7.61
N ALA A 268 -8.79 -14.08 -6.45
CA ALA A 268 -9.46 -14.01 -5.16
C ALA A 268 -8.84 -12.90 -4.31
N ARG A 269 -9.47 -11.74 -4.23
CA ARG A 269 -9.22 -10.80 -3.13
C ARG A 269 -9.50 -11.56 -1.82
N PRO A 270 -8.53 -11.70 -0.92
CA PRO A 270 -8.78 -12.39 0.34
C PRO A 270 -9.77 -11.58 1.16
N LYS A 271 -10.84 -12.24 1.65
CA LYS A 271 -11.85 -11.66 2.56
C LYS A 271 -11.26 -10.96 3.80
N ALA A 272 -10.02 -11.30 4.17
CA ALA A 272 -9.31 -10.69 5.30
C ALA A 272 -8.79 -9.26 5.03
N ALA A 273 -8.70 -8.80 3.78
CA ALA A 273 -8.36 -7.40 3.51
C ALA A 273 -9.54 -6.45 3.77
N ALA A 274 -10.77 -6.98 3.79
CA ALA A 274 -11.98 -6.22 4.11
C ALA A 274 -12.18 -6.05 5.63
N ALA A 275 -11.73 -6.99 6.46
CA ALA A 275 -12.05 -7.04 7.88
C ALA A 275 -11.63 -5.78 8.68
N TRP A 276 -10.45 -5.19 8.39
CA TRP A 276 -10.03 -4.01 9.13
C TRP A 276 -10.84 -2.75 8.80
N TRP A 277 -11.44 -2.68 7.62
CA TRP A 277 -12.36 -1.61 7.24
C TRP A 277 -13.69 -1.74 7.98
N GLU A 278 -14.19 -2.96 8.11
CA GLU A 278 -15.44 -3.26 8.78
C GLU A 278 -15.34 -2.87 10.25
N GLU A 279 -14.20 -3.15 10.92
CA GLU A 279 -13.94 -2.70 12.28
C GLU A 279 -13.90 -1.18 12.40
N GLU A 280 -13.18 -0.48 11.50
CA GLU A 280 -13.10 0.98 11.52
C GLU A 280 -14.48 1.65 11.26
N VAL A 281 -15.30 1.07 10.39
CA VAL A 281 -16.67 1.56 10.12
C VAL A 281 -17.61 1.28 11.28
N GLN A 282 -17.50 0.11 11.93
CA GLN A 282 -18.28 -0.20 13.11
C GLN A 282 -17.96 0.76 14.27
N ASP A 283 -16.67 1.03 14.50
CA ASP A 283 -16.22 1.99 15.51
C ASP A 283 -16.71 3.41 15.19
N TYR A 284 -16.69 3.82 13.91
CA TYR A 284 -17.20 5.12 13.47
C TYR A 284 -18.69 5.26 13.73
N ASN A 285 -19.49 4.25 13.35
CA ASN A 285 -20.95 4.27 13.54
C ASN A 285 -21.31 4.23 15.02
N ALA A 286 -20.55 3.52 15.86
CA ALA A 286 -20.76 3.47 17.30
C ALA A 286 -20.45 4.81 18.01
N GLN A 287 -19.63 5.69 17.40
CA GLN A 287 -19.30 7.01 17.94
C GLN A 287 -20.20 8.13 17.40
N ALA A 288 -21.01 7.85 16.36
CA ALA A 288 -21.93 8.80 15.75
C ALA A 288 -23.34 8.73 16.33
N THR A 289 -23.64 7.75 17.18
CA THR A 289 -24.86 7.58 17.95
C THR A 289 -24.65 8.02 19.40
#